data_1a11ea72ef6282aec64531275ee13671
#
_entry.id   1a11ea72ef6282aec64531275ee13671
#
_cell.length_a   1.000
_cell.length_b   1.000
_cell.length_c   1.000
_cell.angle_alpha   90.00
_cell.angle_beta   90.00
_cell.angle_gamma   90.00
#
_symmetry.space_group_name_H-M   'P 1'
#
loop_
_entity.id
_entity.type
_entity.pdbx_description
1 polymer ?
#
loop_
_entity_poly.entity_id
_entity_poly.type
_entity_poly.pdbx_seq_one_letter_code
_entity_poly.pdbx_strand_id
1 'polypeptide(L)'
;MRKVLTVIGLNLLLMMSCADSKLKEESVSDVPPYFVSADDVRQIYGFYVAGDYASYIECMMQSAEMTPEYKAQMLVLLKQHAADQKKEAGDVKSIEVARLVPYNKGNGAEAYLNVTYEKGATEEVMLQLVYDGSRWRLR
;
A
#
# COMPACT_ATOMS: atom_id res chain seq x y z
N MET A 1 4.72 -25.38 -8.13
CA MET A 1 3.96 -24.14 -8.24
C MET A 1 2.51 -24.40 -8.52
N ARG A 2 2.25 -24.92 -9.69
CA ARG A 2 0.89 -25.16 -10.12
C ARG A 2 0.10 -26.06 -9.19
N LYS A 3 0.78 -27.02 -8.64
CA LYS A 3 0.13 -27.96 -7.71
C LYS A 3 -0.37 -27.26 -6.47
N VAL A 4 0.40 -26.33 -6.01
CA VAL A 4 0.02 -25.59 -4.81
C VAL A 4 -1.25 -24.79 -5.03
N LEU A 5 -1.38 -24.22 -6.19
CA LEU A 5 -2.56 -23.46 -6.53
C LEU A 5 -3.82 -24.32 -6.51
N THR A 6 -3.69 -25.51 -7.00
CA THR A 6 -4.81 -26.45 -7.02
C THR A 6 -5.29 -26.77 -5.62
N VAL A 7 -4.33 -27.01 -4.75
CA VAL A 7 -4.65 -27.33 -3.38
C VAL A 7 -5.35 -26.17 -2.68
N ILE A 8 -4.84 -25.00 -2.94
CA ILE A 8 -5.44 -23.82 -2.34
C ILE A 8 -6.88 -23.65 -2.81
N GLY A 9 -7.11 -23.84 -4.08
CA GLY A 9 -8.45 -23.74 -4.62
C GLY A 9 -9.40 -24.70 -3.95
N LEU A 10 -8.96 -25.89 -3.72
CA LEU A 10 -9.80 -26.86 -3.09
C LEU A 10 -10.15 -26.47 -1.67
N ASN A 11 -9.16 -25.98 -0.95
CA ASN A 11 -9.40 -25.56 0.41
C ASN A 11 -10.41 -24.45 0.51
N LEU A 12 -10.34 -23.53 -0.42
CA LEU A 12 -11.28 -22.43 -0.44
C LEU A 12 -12.71 -22.92 -0.59
N LEU A 13 -12.90 -23.90 -1.42
CA LEU A 13 -14.22 -24.44 -1.62
C LEU A 13 -14.77 -25.01 -0.32
N LEU A 14 -13.94 -25.71 0.39
CA LEU A 14 -14.39 -26.27 1.64
C LEU A 14 -14.82 -25.22 2.63
N MET A 15 -14.09 -24.12 2.64
CA MET A 15 -14.40 -23.09 3.61
C MET A 15 -15.66 -22.34 3.28
N MET A 16 -16.03 -22.32 2.04
CA MET A 16 -17.20 -21.58 1.65
C MET A 16 -18.48 -22.28 1.98
N SER A 17 -18.40 -23.55 2.24
CA SER A 17 -19.62 -24.29 2.53
C SER A 17 -20.02 -24.07 3.96
N CYS A 18 -21.18 -24.49 4.24
CA CYS A 18 -21.71 -24.63 5.57
C CYS A 18 -21.70 -23.35 6.40
N ALA A 19 -21.46 -23.51 7.62
CA ALA A 19 -21.63 -22.52 8.66
C ALA A 19 -20.87 -21.23 8.43
N ASP A 20 -20.06 -21.22 7.46
CA ASP A 20 -19.22 -20.06 7.19
C ASP A 20 -20.00 -18.79 6.97
N SER A 21 -21.21 -18.88 6.49
CA SER A 21 -21.99 -17.69 6.23
C SER A 21 -22.24 -16.88 7.49
N LYS A 22 -22.52 -17.53 8.59
CA LYS A 22 -22.74 -16.81 9.84
C LYS A 22 -21.46 -16.16 10.34
N LEU A 23 -20.38 -16.91 10.28
CA LEU A 23 -19.10 -16.37 10.69
C LEU A 23 -18.72 -15.17 9.86
N LYS A 24 -19.03 -15.23 8.58
CA LYS A 24 -18.73 -14.11 7.71
C LYS A 24 -19.47 -12.85 8.12
N GLU A 25 -20.71 -13.00 8.46
CA GLU A 25 -21.49 -11.82 8.86
C GLU A 25 -20.90 -11.17 10.09
N GLU A 26 -20.54 -11.98 11.05
CA GLU A 26 -19.91 -11.46 12.26
C GLU A 26 -18.57 -10.80 11.93
N SER A 27 -17.79 -11.44 11.08
CA SER A 27 -16.51 -10.89 10.69
C SER A 27 -16.67 -9.55 10.04
N VAL A 28 -17.63 -9.45 9.15
CA VAL A 28 -17.86 -8.19 8.43
C VAL A 28 -18.25 -7.09 9.40
N SER A 29 -19.09 -7.41 10.36
CA SER A 29 -19.52 -6.39 11.32
C SER A 29 -18.37 -5.95 12.23
N ASP A 30 -17.38 -6.83 12.43
CA ASP A 30 -16.25 -6.51 13.28
C ASP A 30 -15.15 -5.78 12.55
N VAL A 31 -15.16 -5.79 11.23
CA VAL A 31 -14.13 -5.12 10.45
C VAL A 31 -14.38 -3.61 10.51
N PRO A 32 -13.39 -2.85 10.95
CA PRO A 32 -13.54 -1.40 10.96
C PRO A 32 -13.81 -0.87 9.57
N PRO A 33 -14.70 0.09 9.43
CA PRO A 33 -15.01 0.65 8.12
C PRO A 33 -13.82 1.37 7.48
N TYR A 34 -12.83 1.68 8.26
CA TYR A 34 -11.63 2.38 7.80
C TYR A 34 -10.43 1.44 7.62
N PHE A 35 -10.66 0.14 7.59
CA PHE A 35 -9.58 -0.80 7.43
C PHE A 35 -8.90 -0.60 6.07
N VAL A 36 -7.57 -0.52 6.09
CA VAL A 36 -6.81 -0.23 4.88
C VAL A 36 -6.92 -1.37 3.86
N SER A 37 -7.03 -1.04 2.59
CA SER A 37 -7.07 -2.01 1.50
C SER A 37 -5.81 -1.92 0.65
N ALA A 38 -5.58 -2.95 -0.15
CA ALA A 38 -4.47 -2.92 -1.10
C ALA A 38 -4.63 -1.80 -2.12
N ASP A 39 -5.88 -1.48 -2.48
CA ASP A 39 -6.13 -0.39 -3.42
C ASP A 39 -5.75 0.96 -2.85
N ASP A 40 -6.01 1.18 -1.56
CA ASP A 40 -5.58 2.41 -0.90
C ASP A 40 -4.07 2.57 -1.00
N VAL A 41 -3.34 1.49 -0.75
CA VAL A 41 -1.88 1.51 -0.79
C VAL A 41 -1.37 1.76 -2.20
N ARG A 42 -1.97 1.09 -3.18
CA ARG A 42 -1.57 1.26 -4.57
C ARG A 42 -1.81 2.68 -5.03
N GLN A 43 -2.91 3.28 -4.61
CA GLN A 43 -3.20 4.65 -4.99
C GLN A 43 -2.15 5.61 -4.44
N ILE A 44 -1.83 5.46 -3.16
CA ILE A 44 -0.86 6.34 -2.52
C ILE A 44 0.52 6.19 -3.17
N TYR A 45 1.02 4.97 -3.27
CA TYR A 45 2.34 4.75 -3.85
C TYR A 45 2.34 5.02 -5.34
N GLY A 46 1.19 4.86 -5.98
CA GLY A 46 1.02 5.14 -7.39
C GLY A 46 1.32 6.57 -7.77
N PHE A 47 1.04 7.52 -6.89
CA PHE A 47 1.43 8.91 -7.14
C PHE A 47 2.93 9.03 -7.29
N TYR A 48 3.68 8.38 -6.42
CA TYR A 48 5.13 8.41 -6.49
C TYR A 48 5.63 7.77 -7.79
N VAL A 49 5.10 6.62 -8.14
CA VAL A 49 5.50 5.91 -9.35
C VAL A 49 5.17 6.71 -10.61
N ALA A 50 4.04 7.40 -10.60
CA ALA A 50 3.62 8.20 -11.75
C ALA A 50 4.38 9.51 -11.87
N GLY A 51 5.21 9.86 -10.88
CA GLY A 51 5.92 11.13 -10.88
C GLY A 51 5.09 12.29 -10.37
N ASP A 52 3.93 12.01 -9.81
CA ASP A 52 3.07 13.03 -9.22
C ASP A 52 3.44 13.21 -7.75
N TYR A 53 4.61 13.80 -7.53
CA TYR A 53 5.16 13.93 -6.18
C TYR A 53 4.36 14.91 -5.34
N ALA A 54 3.73 15.88 -5.96
CA ALA A 54 2.88 16.82 -5.22
C ALA A 54 1.72 16.09 -4.55
N SER A 55 1.04 15.22 -5.28
CA SER A 55 -0.04 14.42 -4.72
C SER A 55 0.46 13.46 -3.67
N TYR A 56 1.65 12.89 -3.89
CA TYR A 56 2.25 11.99 -2.90
C TYR A 56 2.50 12.71 -1.58
N ILE A 57 3.01 13.94 -1.64
CA ILE A 57 3.25 14.76 -0.44
C ILE A 57 1.93 15.08 0.25
N GLU A 58 0.87 15.35 -0.51
CA GLU A 58 -0.43 15.61 0.07
C GLU A 58 -1.04 14.40 0.76
N CYS A 59 -0.56 13.20 0.46
CA CYS A 59 -0.97 12.01 1.20
C CYS A 59 -0.36 11.92 2.59
N MET A 60 0.64 12.73 2.89
CA MET A 60 1.30 12.69 4.19
C MET A 60 0.41 13.30 5.27
N MET A 61 0.46 12.72 6.44
CA MET A 61 -0.38 13.15 7.56
C MET A 61 -0.14 14.60 7.94
N GLN A 62 1.10 15.06 7.82
CA GLN A 62 1.48 16.42 8.19
C GLN A 62 1.41 17.40 7.05
N SER A 63 0.88 17.01 5.89
CA SER A 63 0.94 17.87 4.71
C SER A 63 0.31 19.25 4.95
N ALA A 64 -0.78 19.30 5.72
CA ALA A 64 -1.45 20.57 6.00
C ALA A 64 -0.62 21.53 6.83
N GLU A 65 0.36 21.00 7.57
CA GLU A 65 1.21 21.81 8.44
C GLU A 65 2.54 22.18 7.80
N MET A 66 2.80 21.64 6.63
CA MET A 66 4.05 21.92 5.93
C MET A 66 4.02 23.30 5.29
N THR A 67 5.11 24.03 5.43
CA THR A 67 5.24 25.31 4.73
C THR A 67 5.44 25.05 3.23
N PRO A 68 5.12 26.04 2.39
CA PRO A 68 5.38 25.91 0.95
C PRO A 68 6.84 25.62 0.64
N GLU A 69 7.76 26.21 1.40
CA GLU A 69 9.19 25.99 1.21
C GLU A 69 9.57 24.55 1.51
N TYR A 70 9.01 23.99 2.58
CA TYR A 70 9.31 22.64 2.96
C TYR A 70 8.77 21.65 1.92
N LYS A 71 7.54 21.89 1.44
CA LYS A 71 6.98 21.06 0.38
C LYS A 71 7.83 21.12 -0.89
N ALA A 72 8.32 22.31 -1.23
CA ALA A 72 9.18 22.45 -2.39
C ALA A 72 10.48 21.67 -2.25
N GLN A 73 11.07 21.68 -1.05
CA GLN A 73 12.27 20.90 -0.80
C GLN A 73 12.01 19.40 -0.90
N MET A 74 10.90 18.94 -0.33
CA MET A 74 10.53 17.54 -0.43
C MET A 74 10.32 17.12 -1.88
N LEU A 75 9.71 18.01 -2.67
CA LEU A 75 9.48 17.75 -4.07
C LEU A 75 10.80 17.50 -4.79
N VAL A 76 11.79 18.35 -4.54
CA VAL A 76 13.12 18.21 -5.15
C VAL A 76 13.76 16.89 -4.74
N LEU A 77 13.69 16.56 -3.44
CA LEU A 77 14.29 15.32 -2.94
C LEU A 77 13.64 14.08 -3.53
N LEU A 78 12.32 14.09 -3.64
CA LEU A 78 11.60 12.96 -4.24
C LEU A 78 11.96 12.79 -5.71
N LYS A 79 12.02 13.89 -6.45
CA LYS A 79 12.42 13.84 -7.86
C LYS A 79 13.83 13.30 -8.02
N GLN A 80 14.74 13.74 -7.17
CA GLN A 80 16.11 13.29 -7.23
C GLN A 80 16.22 11.81 -6.90
N HIS A 81 15.53 11.37 -5.86
CA HIS A 81 15.54 9.98 -5.47
C HIS A 81 14.99 9.09 -6.59
N ALA A 82 13.88 9.50 -7.20
CA ALA A 82 13.27 8.76 -8.29
C ALA A 82 14.19 8.70 -9.51
N ALA A 83 14.86 9.81 -9.80
CA ALA A 83 15.80 9.84 -10.93
C ALA A 83 16.98 8.90 -10.71
N ASP A 84 17.50 8.87 -9.49
CA ASP A 84 18.59 7.97 -9.15
C ASP A 84 18.16 6.51 -9.26
N GLN A 85 16.98 6.17 -8.77
CA GLN A 85 16.46 4.83 -8.90
C GLN A 85 16.26 4.43 -10.35
N LYS A 86 15.73 5.33 -11.15
CA LYS A 86 15.52 5.06 -12.56
C LYS A 86 16.83 4.80 -13.28
N LYS A 87 17.86 5.55 -12.91
CA LYS A 87 19.18 5.39 -13.51
C LYS A 87 19.78 4.01 -13.17
N GLU A 88 19.59 3.57 -11.94
CA GLU A 88 20.16 2.30 -11.50
C GLU A 88 19.33 1.10 -11.90
N ALA A 89 18.02 1.19 -11.79
CA ALA A 89 17.14 0.03 -11.90
C ALA A 89 16.12 0.12 -13.05
N GLY A 90 16.01 1.27 -13.70
CA GLY A 90 15.00 1.51 -14.71
C GLY A 90 13.68 1.96 -14.09
N ASP A 91 12.66 2.02 -14.91
CA ASP A 91 11.33 2.40 -14.42
C ASP A 91 10.71 1.27 -13.62
N VAL A 92 9.73 1.62 -12.81
CA VAL A 92 8.96 0.63 -12.07
C VAL A 92 8.13 -0.17 -13.07
N LYS A 93 8.27 -1.47 -13.02
CA LYS A 93 7.55 -2.37 -13.90
C LYS A 93 6.25 -2.84 -13.27
N SER A 94 6.28 -3.16 -11.97
CA SER A 94 5.09 -3.64 -11.29
C SER A 94 5.22 -3.39 -9.79
N ILE A 95 4.06 -3.30 -9.15
CA ILE A 95 3.94 -3.16 -7.71
C ILE A 95 2.99 -4.23 -7.22
N GLU A 96 3.41 -4.95 -6.20
CA GLU A 96 2.57 -5.95 -5.57
C GLU A 96 2.45 -5.60 -4.08
N VAL A 97 1.24 -5.52 -3.57
CA VAL A 97 1.03 -5.36 -2.13
C VAL A 97 1.12 -6.74 -1.51
N ALA A 98 2.26 -7.01 -0.88
CA ALA A 98 2.54 -8.33 -0.37
C ALA A 98 1.82 -8.61 0.93
N ARG A 99 1.73 -7.62 1.80
CA ARG A 99 1.08 -7.82 3.08
C ARG A 99 0.66 -6.48 3.69
N LEU A 100 -0.41 -6.54 4.45
CA LEU A 100 -0.92 -5.41 5.22
C LEU A 100 -1.02 -5.85 6.67
N VAL A 101 -0.37 -5.11 7.56
CA VAL A 101 -0.33 -5.45 8.97
C VAL A 101 -0.97 -4.33 9.77
N PRO A 102 -2.21 -4.50 10.20
CA PRO A 102 -2.88 -3.45 10.98
C PRO A 102 -2.35 -3.38 12.40
N TYR A 103 -2.41 -2.19 12.97
CA TYR A 103 -2.10 -1.97 14.37
C TYR A 103 -3.01 -0.87 14.91
N ASN A 104 -2.94 -0.60 16.20
CA ASN A 104 -3.79 0.39 16.85
C ASN A 104 -5.27 0.17 16.54
N LYS A 105 -5.71 -1.08 16.68
CA LYS A 105 -7.11 -1.45 16.45
C LYS A 105 -7.62 -1.02 15.08
N GLY A 106 -6.73 -1.04 14.08
CA GLY A 106 -7.09 -0.72 12.71
C GLY A 106 -6.92 0.73 12.33
N ASN A 107 -6.47 1.59 13.23
CA ASN A 107 -6.22 2.99 12.90
C ASN A 107 -4.88 3.21 12.23
N GLY A 108 -4.02 2.22 12.24
CA GLY A 108 -2.74 2.26 11.57
C GLY A 108 -2.49 0.98 10.83
N ALA A 109 -1.55 1.01 9.91
CA ALA A 109 -1.16 -0.18 9.16
C ALA A 109 0.25 -0.02 8.61
N GLU A 110 0.94 -1.15 8.53
CA GLU A 110 2.18 -1.23 7.76
C GLU A 110 1.87 -1.97 6.47
N ALA A 111 2.19 -1.35 5.37
CA ALA A 111 1.99 -1.95 4.06
C ALA A 111 3.34 -2.34 3.48
N TYR A 112 3.47 -3.58 3.06
CA TYR A 112 4.70 -4.10 2.47
C TYR A 112 4.46 -4.33 0.99
N LEU A 113 5.22 -3.66 0.16
CA LEU A 113 5.09 -3.73 -1.29
C LEU A 113 6.36 -4.33 -1.89
N ASN A 114 6.17 -5.19 -2.87
CA ASN A 114 7.28 -5.64 -3.70
C ASN A 114 7.24 -4.83 -4.99
N VAL A 115 8.29 -4.07 -5.21
CA VAL A 115 8.42 -3.20 -6.38
C VAL A 115 9.44 -3.83 -7.31
N THR A 116 9.03 -4.14 -8.52
CA THR A 116 9.89 -4.72 -9.53
C THR A 116 10.22 -3.67 -10.58
N TYR A 117 11.48 -3.57 -10.92
CA TYR A 117 11.98 -2.58 -11.87
C TYR A 117 12.32 -3.23 -13.21
N GLU A 118 12.39 -2.40 -14.23
CA GLU A 118 12.61 -2.88 -15.61
C GLU A 118 13.89 -3.69 -15.77
N LYS A 119 14.93 -3.34 -15.05
CA LYS A 119 16.21 -4.06 -15.14
C LYS A 119 16.22 -5.34 -14.31
N GLY A 120 15.09 -5.71 -13.73
CA GLY A 120 14.94 -6.99 -13.04
C GLY A 120 15.11 -6.97 -11.54
N ALA A 121 15.54 -5.85 -10.98
CA ALA A 121 15.68 -5.74 -9.53
C ALA A 121 14.31 -5.69 -8.88
N THR A 122 14.23 -6.24 -7.67
CA THR A 122 13.03 -6.16 -6.84
C THR A 122 13.40 -5.59 -5.49
N GLU A 123 12.56 -4.71 -5.00
CA GLU A 123 12.78 -4.03 -3.73
C GLU A 123 11.55 -4.16 -2.87
N GLU A 124 11.74 -4.41 -1.58
CA GLU A 124 10.63 -4.36 -0.64
C GLU A 124 10.54 -2.96 -0.06
N VAL A 125 9.37 -2.35 -0.19
CA VAL A 125 9.10 -1.02 0.35
C VAL A 125 8.05 -1.15 1.44
N MET A 126 8.30 -0.53 2.58
CA MET A 126 7.34 -0.52 3.68
C MET A 126 6.82 0.89 3.87
N LEU A 127 5.50 1.02 3.84
CA LEU A 127 4.83 2.28 4.10
C LEU A 127 4.11 2.19 5.44
N GLN A 128 4.27 3.20 6.26
CA GLN A 128 3.46 3.33 7.47
C GLN A 128 2.28 4.23 7.17
N LEU A 129 1.10 3.73 7.50
CA LEU A 129 -0.15 4.41 7.18
C LEU A 129 -0.94 4.66 8.44
N VAL A 130 -1.70 5.73 8.43
CA VAL A 130 -2.59 6.08 9.53
C VAL A 130 -3.89 6.60 8.94
N TYR A 131 -4.99 6.27 9.60
CA TYR A 131 -6.31 6.74 9.20
C TYR A 131 -6.60 8.05 9.93
N ASP A 132 -6.95 9.09 9.18
CA ASP A 132 -7.15 10.42 9.76
C ASP A 132 -8.61 10.72 10.10
N GLY A 133 -9.47 9.73 9.97
CA GLY A 133 -10.91 9.90 10.19
C GLY A 133 -11.68 9.95 8.89
N SER A 134 -11.03 10.18 7.77
CA SER A 134 -11.70 10.19 6.47
C SER A 134 -10.95 9.37 5.43
N ARG A 135 -9.63 9.29 5.51
CA ARG A 135 -8.85 8.53 4.53
C ARG A 135 -7.52 8.09 5.12
N TRP A 136 -6.87 7.19 4.42
CA TRP A 136 -5.55 6.70 4.80
C TRP A 136 -4.48 7.67 4.31
N ARG A 137 -3.50 7.89 5.16
CA ARG A 137 -2.40 8.82 4.88
C ARG A 137 -1.08 8.19 5.25
N LEU A 138 -0.01 8.68 4.64
CA LEU A 138 1.35 8.34 5.04
C LEU A 138 1.66 9.01 6.37
N ARG A 139 2.25 8.23 7.27
CA ARG A 139 2.67 8.73 8.56
C ARG A 139 4.03 9.42 8.47
#